data_111e29de6bea33bac17ad3d419d4e547
#
_entry.id   111e29de6bea33bac17ad3d419d4e547
#
_cell.length_a   1.000
_cell.length_b   1.000
_cell.length_c   1.000
_cell.angle_alpha   90.00
_cell.angle_beta   90.00
_cell.angle_gamma   90.00
#
_symmetry.space_group_name_H-M   'P 1'
#
loop_
_entity.id
_entity.type
_entity.pdbx_description
1 polymer ?
#
loop_
_entity_poly.entity_id
_entity_poly.type
_entity_poly.pdbx_seq_one_letter_code
_entity_poly.pdbx_strand_id
1 'polypeptide(L)'
;MDITLRMSDHALTARAAAAAGIVLLQNKNWTLPLLPQEDGAPLPVAVFGVKQLQTPAFDKTMTPWRSIGVLDGLAASETVRPDALLARKYRTWAVEHPEGGEMPLTNLDFGALRHDCAAAVV
;
A
#
# COMPACT_ATOMS: atom_id res chain seq x y z
N MET A 1 -17.64 -29.81 1.76
CA MET A 1 -16.59 -29.03 2.44
C MET A 1 -16.34 -27.77 1.64
N ASP A 2 -16.64 -26.61 2.18
CA ASP A 2 -16.66 -25.36 1.43
C ASP A 2 -15.25 -24.89 1.11
N ILE A 3 -14.91 -24.78 -0.18
CA ILE A 3 -13.61 -24.32 -0.68
C ILE A 3 -13.33 -22.87 -0.23
N THR A 4 -14.36 -22.05 -0.11
CA THR A 4 -14.26 -20.65 0.29
C THR A 4 -13.74 -20.49 1.72
N LEU A 5 -14.19 -21.36 2.64
CA LEU A 5 -13.72 -21.36 4.04
C LEU A 5 -12.23 -21.72 4.13
N ARG A 6 -11.78 -22.71 3.35
CA ARG A 6 -10.35 -23.09 3.31
C ARG A 6 -9.45 -21.96 2.78
N MET A 7 -9.92 -21.22 1.77
CA MET A 7 -9.15 -20.11 1.21
C MET A 7 -9.01 -18.96 2.20
N SER A 8 -10.03 -18.68 3.00
CA SER A 8 -9.96 -17.65 4.06
C SER A 8 -8.94 -18.06 5.15
N ASP A 9 -8.92 -19.32 5.55
CA ASP A 9 -7.98 -19.83 6.55
C ASP A 9 -6.52 -19.79 6.04
N HIS A 10 -6.30 -20.10 4.76
CA HIS A 10 -4.99 -19.97 4.14
C HIS A 10 -4.54 -18.50 4.06
N ALA A 11 -5.43 -17.57 3.76
CA ALA A 11 -5.13 -16.15 3.73
C ALA A 11 -4.75 -15.60 5.13
N LEU A 12 -5.44 -16.05 6.18
CA LEU A 12 -5.10 -15.70 7.56
C LEU A 12 -3.73 -16.25 7.97
N THR A 13 -3.45 -17.50 7.63
CA THR A 13 -2.16 -18.16 7.89
C THR A 13 -1.03 -17.44 7.15
N ALA A 14 -1.23 -17.10 5.87
CA ALA A 14 -0.24 -16.37 5.08
C ALA A 14 0.02 -14.96 5.65
N ARG A 15 -1.02 -14.26 6.10
CA ARG A 15 -0.87 -12.96 6.77
C ARG A 15 -0.09 -13.07 8.08
N ALA A 16 -0.40 -14.08 8.91
CA ALA A 16 0.30 -14.30 10.17
C ALA A 16 1.78 -14.64 9.93
N ALA A 17 2.08 -15.47 8.95
CA ALA A 17 3.44 -15.81 8.57
C ALA A 17 4.22 -14.61 8.05
N ALA A 18 3.60 -13.78 7.19
CA ALA A 18 4.20 -12.54 6.70
C ALA A 18 4.50 -11.58 7.85
N ALA A 19 3.55 -11.35 8.75
CA ALA A 19 3.74 -10.48 9.91
C ALA A 19 4.87 -10.98 10.84
N ALA A 20 4.97 -12.29 11.06
CA ALA A 20 6.03 -12.88 11.86
C ALA A 20 7.42 -12.81 11.19
N GLY A 21 7.46 -12.72 9.85
CA GLY A 21 8.70 -12.59 9.07
C GLY A 21 9.19 -11.15 8.92
N ILE A 22 8.39 -10.14 9.27
CA ILE A 22 8.78 -8.74 9.17
C ILE A 22 9.71 -8.38 10.34
N VAL A 23 10.88 -7.82 10.01
CA VAL A 23 11.87 -7.36 10.99
C VAL A 23 12.02 -5.85 10.88
N LEU A 24 11.81 -5.14 11.98
CA LEU A 24 12.05 -3.71 12.08
C LEU A 24 13.56 -3.45 12.20
N LEU A 25 14.20 -3.03 11.12
CA LEU A 25 15.65 -2.78 11.10
C LEU A 25 16.02 -1.44 11.73
N GLN A 26 15.15 -0.44 11.63
CA GLN A 26 15.39 0.89 12.14
C GLN A 26 14.06 1.61 12.43
N ASN A 27 14.01 2.30 13.55
CA ASN A 27 12.90 3.20 13.91
C ASN A 27 13.48 4.47 14.56
N LYS A 28 13.85 5.43 13.72
CA LYS A 28 14.35 6.71 14.20
C LYS A 28 13.21 7.60 14.66
N ASN A 29 13.43 8.32 15.74
CA ASN A 29 12.48 9.29 16.29
C ASN A 29 11.07 8.70 16.56
N TRP A 30 10.99 7.41 16.84
CA TRP A 30 9.72 6.72 17.13
C TRP A 30 8.65 6.92 16.03
N THR A 31 9.08 6.95 14.76
CA THR A 31 8.17 7.11 13.61
C THR A 31 7.11 6.01 13.53
N LEU A 32 7.46 4.80 13.94
CA LEU A 32 6.53 3.67 14.02
C LEU A 32 6.21 3.30 15.47
N PRO A 33 4.98 2.87 15.75
CA PRO A 33 3.86 2.67 14.82
C PRO A 33 3.24 3.99 14.35
N LEU A 34 2.69 4.00 13.12
CA LEU A 34 1.83 5.10 12.68
C LEU A 34 0.51 5.00 13.45
N LEU A 35 0.13 6.08 14.08
CA LEU A 35 -1.10 6.16 14.88
C LEU A 35 -2.12 7.04 14.16
N PRO A 36 -3.44 6.81 14.37
CA PRO A 36 -4.46 7.73 13.91
C PRO A 36 -4.22 9.14 14.45
N GLN A 37 -4.83 10.13 13.82
CA GLN A 37 -4.82 11.51 14.30
C GLN A 37 -5.48 11.63 15.68
N GLU A 38 -5.26 12.73 16.38
CA GLU A 38 -5.82 12.96 17.73
C GLU A 38 -7.35 12.92 17.78
N ASP A 39 -8.01 13.26 16.67
CA ASP A 39 -9.47 13.18 16.51
C ASP A 39 -9.96 11.76 16.14
N GLY A 40 -9.06 10.79 16.05
CA GLY A 40 -9.36 9.41 15.67
C GLY A 40 -9.44 9.19 14.15
N ALA A 41 -9.24 10.22 13.33
CA ALA A 41 -9.22 10.06 11.87
C ALA A 41 -7.95 9.31 11.41
N PRO A 42 -8.03 8.51 10.32
CA PRO A 42 -6.86 7.84 9.77
C PRO A 42 -5.76 8.84 9.37
N LEU A 43 -4.51 8.51 9.69
CA LEU A 43 -3.35 9.34 9.35
C LEU A 43 -3.17 9.40 7.82
N PRO A 44 -3.12 10.59 7.19
CA PRO A 44 -2.88 10.69 5.77
C PRO A 44 -1.43 10.34 5.44
N VAL A 45 -1.25 9.44 4.45
CA VAL A 45 0.07 8.95 4.03
C VAL A 45 0.25 9.06 2.52
N ALA A 46 1.42 9.51 2.09
CA ALA A 46 1.81 9.47 0.69
C ALA A 46 2.42 8.10 0.37
N VAL A 47 1.90 7.40 -0.64
CA VAL A 47 2.45 6.11 -1.08
C VAL A 47 3.08 6.29 -2.46
N PHE A 48 4.37 6.00 -2.56
CA PHE A 48 5.16 6.18 -3.76
C PHE A 48 5.50 4.84 -4.42
N GLY A 49 5.83 4.89 -5.70
CA GLY A 49 6.24 3.74 -6.49
C GLY A 49 5.08 3.07 -7.23
N VAL A 50 5.22 2.87 -8.55
CA VAL A 50 4.19 2.23 -9.39
C VAL A 50 3.86 0.81 -8.93
N LYS A 51 4.78 0.14 -8.25
CA LYS A 51 4.61 -1.21 -7.72
C LYS A 51 3.57 -1.31 -6.60
N GLN A 52 3.19 -0.20 -5.98
CA GLN A 52 2.10 -0.17 -5.01
C GLN A 52 0.76 -0.69 -5.55
N LEU A 53 0.57 -0.60 -6.89
CA LEU A 53 -0.64 -1.04 -7.59
C LEU A 53 -0.59 -2.52 -7.99
N GLN A 54 0.58 -3.15 -7.90
CA GLN A 54 0.81 -4.49 -8.42
C GLN A 54 1.00 -5.49 -7.29
N THR A 55 0.25 -6.58 -7.35
CA THR A 55 0.62 -7.77 -6.59
C THR A 55 1.45 -8.64 -7.52
N PRO A 56 2.68 -9.02 -7.15
CA PRO A 56 3.47 -9.95 -7.95
C PRO A 56 2.67 -11.23 -8.13
N ALA A 57 2.34 -11.59 -9.37
CA ALA A 57 1.84 -12.92 -9.67
C ALA A 57 3.01 -13.90 -9.47
N PHE A 58 2.83 -14.89 -8.60
CA PHE A 58 3.86 -15.89 -8.35
C PHE A 58 4.12 -16.76 -9.60
N ASP A 59 3.12 -16.88 -10.45
CA ASP A 59 3.18 -17.54 -11.75
C ASP A 59 2.32 -16.77 -12.76
N LYS A 60 2.85 -16.49 -13.93
CA LYS A 60 2.14 -15.82 -15.03
C LYS A 60 0.95 -16.64 -15.55
N THR A 61 0.91 -17.94 -15.26
CA THR A 61 -0.18 -18.86 -15.65
C THR A 61 -1.32 -18.88 -14.65
N MET A 62 -1.11 -18.41 -13.42
CA MET A 62 -2.14 -18.33 -12.39
C MET A 62 -2.75 -16.93 -12.39
N THR A 63 -4.01 -16.82 -12.78
CA THR A 63 -4.80 -15.63 -12.50
C THR A 63 -5.00 -15.57 -10.98
N PRO A 64 -4.46 -14.56 -10.28
CA PRO A 64 -4.65 -14.49 -8.84
C PRO A 64 -6.14 -14.36 -8.55
N TRP A 65 -6.66 -15.26 -7.74
CA TRP A 65 -8.05 -15.24 -7.31
C TRP A 65 -8.43 -13.92 -6.62
N ARG A 66 -7.49 -13.31 -5.94
CA ARG A 66 -7.60 -11.98 -5.36
C ARG A 66 -6.20 -11.35 -5.30
N SER A 67 -6.02 -10.28 -6.04
CA SER A 67 -4.81 -9.48 -5.98
C SER A 67 -5.06 -8.29 -5.06
N ILE A 68 -4.22 -8.12 -4.03
CA ILE A 68 -4.25 -6.96 -3.14
C ILE A 68 -2.86 -6.32 -3.21
N GLY A 69 -2.80 -5.11 -3.76
CA GLY A 69 -1.60 -4.29 -3.77
C GLY A 69 -1.34 -3.63 -2.40
N VAL A 70 -0.16 -3.06 -2.24
CA VAL A 70 0.19 -2.30 -1.03
C VAL A 70 -0.80 -1.17 -0.79
N LEU A 71 -1.17 -0.44 -1.85
CA LEU A 71 -2.15 0.64 -1.79
C LEU A 71 -3.51 0.17 -1.28
N ASP A 72 -3.99 -0.98 -1.77
CA ASP A 72 -5.28 -1.53 -1.36
C ASP A 72 -5.25 -1.99 0.11
N GLY A 73 -4.13 -2.59 0.53
CA GLY A 73 -3.92 -2.99 1.92
C GLY A 73 -3.91 -1.80 2.89
N LEU A 74 -3.23 -0.72 2.52
CA LEU A 74 -3.22 0.51 3.32
C LEU A 74 -4.58 1.21 3.31
N ALA A 75 -5.29 1.22 2.17
CA ALA A 75 -6.63 1.81 2.07
C ALA A 75 -7.69 1.07 2.91
N ALA A 76 -7.47 -0.21 3.19
CA ALA A 76 -8.32 -1.01 4.07
C ALA A 76 -7.98 -0.85 5.58
N SER A 77 -6.94 -0.08 5.91
CA SER A 77 -6.53 0.19 7.29
C SER A 77 -7.43 1.24 7.95
N GLU A 78 -7.72 1.07 9.23
CA GLU A 78 -8.39 2.08 10.05
C GLU A 78 -7.41 3.14 10.59
N THR A 79 -6.11 2.85 10.56
CA THR A 79 -5.05 3.68 11.12
C THR A 79 -4.50 4.70 10.14
N VAL A 80 -4.38 4.33 8.86
CA VAL A 80 -3.78 5.18 7.81
C VAL A 80 -4.71 5.30 6.61
N ARG A 81 -4.59 6.40 5.89
CA ARG A 81 -5.32 6.66 4.65
C ARG A 81 -4.35 7.15 3.58
N PRO A 82 -4.16 6.39 2.50
CA PRO A 82 -3.37 6.84 1.35
C PRO A 82 -3.96 8.12 0.73
N ASP A 83 -3.07 9.02 0.28
CA ASP A 83 -3.49 10.20 -0.44
C ASP A 83 -4.19 9.82 -1.75
N ALA A 84 -5.44 10.25 -1.89
CA ALA A 84 -6.30 9.86 -3.00
C ALA A 84 -5.85 10.48 -4.34
N LEU A 85 -5.26 11.68 -4.30
CA LEU A 85 -4.81 12.37 -5.50
C LEU A 85 -3.56 11.70 -6.06
N LEU A 86 -2.59 11.40 -5.21
CA LEU A 86 -1.38 10.67 -5.59
C LEU A 86 -1.73 9.26 -6.10
N ALA A 87 -2.59 8.54 -5.39
CA ALA A 87 -3.06 7.22 -5.80
C ALA A 87 -3.73 7.24 -7.18
N ARG A 88 -4.54 8.27 -7.47
CA ARG A 88 -5.16 8.45 -8.78
C ARG A 88 -4.12 8.73 -9.87
N LYS A 89 -3.14 9.59 -9.59
CA LYS A 89 -2.04 9.86 -10.54
C LYS A 89 -1.30 8.58 -10.92
N TYR A 90 -0.93 7.76 -9.95
CA TYR A 90 -0.27 6.48 -10.21
C TYR A 90 -1.14 5.50 -11.01
N ARG A 91 -2.45 5.42 -10.74
CA ARG A 91 -3.36 4.58 -11.53
C ARG A 91 -3.46 5.05 -12.98
N THR A 92 -3.57 6.35 -13.23
CA THR A 92 -3.58 6.92 -14.57
C THR A 92 -2.26 6.61 -15.29
N TRP A 93 -1.14 6.87 -14.63
CA TRP A 93 0.19 6.57 -15.17
C TRP A 93 0.35 5.11 -15.56
N ALA A 94 -0.06 4.18 -14.71
CA ALA A 94 0.06 2.75 -14.97
C ALA A 94 -0.80 2.27 -16.17
N VAL A 95 -1.92 2.92 -16.44
CA VAL A 95 -2.75 2.64 -17.63
C VAL A 95 -2.08 3.18 -18.90
N GLU A 96 -1.47 4.35 -18.82
CA GLU A 96 -0.81 5.01 -19.95
C GLU A 96 0.57 4.38 -20.27
N HIS A 97 1.19 3.70 -19.31
CA HIS A 97 2.52 3.10 -19.41
C HIS A 97 2.49 1.60 -19.02
N PRO A 98 1.83 0.76 -19.85
CA PRO A 98 1.70 -0.67 -19.56
C PRO A 98 3.05 -1.42 -19.58
N GLU A 99 4.06 -0.87 -20.26
CA GLU A 99 5.44 -1.36 -20.26
C GLU A 99 6.11 -1.21 -18.89
N GLY A 100 5.52 -0.43 -18.01
CA GLY A 100 6.06 -0.11 -16.69
C GLY A 100 6.90 1.16 -16.71
N GLY A 101 7.58 1.41 -15.61
CA GLY A 101 8.36 2.62 -15.38
C GLY A 101 7.79 3.45 -14.24
N GLU A 102 8.66 4.18 -13.57
CA GLU A 102 8.25 5.02 -12.45
C GLU A 102 7.66 6.34 -12.95
N MET A 103 6.62 6.82 -12.28
CA MET A 103 5.97 8.09 -12.59
C MET A 103 6.86 9.26 -12.16
N PRO A 104 7.21 10.19 -13.07
CA PRO A 104 7.94 11.39 -12.68
C PRO A 104 7.05 12.29 -11.80
N LEU A 105 7.59 12.70 -10.66
CA LEU A 105 6.94 13.64 -9.73
C LEU A 105 7.61 14.99 -9.82
N THR A 106 6.82 16.05 -9.72
CA THR A 106 7.30 17.43 -9.75
C THR A 106 7.49 17.99 -8.33
N ASN A 107 8.23 19.09 -8.22
CA ASN A 107 8.36 19.82 -6.95
C ASN A 107 7.01 20.31 -6.39
N LEU A 108 6.03 20.58 -7.27
CA LEU A 108 4.67 20.95 -6.85
C LEU A 108 3.94 19.77 -6.21
N ASP A 109 4.12 18.55 -6.76
CA ASP A 109 3.56 17.34 -6.15
C ASP A 109 4.13 17.12 -4.76
N PHE A 110 5.44 17.22 -4.59
CA PHE A 110 6.08 17.09 -3.27
C PHE A 110 5.68 18.21 -2.31
N GLY A 111 5.49 19.42 -2.79
CA GLY A 111 5.01 20.55 -1.98
C GLY A 111 3.63 20.28 -1.37
N ALA A 112 2.67 19.83 -2.18
CA ALA A 112 1.33 19.47 -1.72
C ALA A 112 1.37 18.30 -0.73
N LEU A 113 2.08 17.22 -1.08
CA LEU A 113 2.16 16.03 -0.23
C LEU A 113 2.82 16.29 1.14
N ARG A 114 3.82 17.19 1.20
CA ARG A 114 4.43 17.60 2.48
C ARG A 114 3.47 18.34 3.41
N HIS A 115 2.49 19.04 2.82
CA HIS A 115 1.46 19.74 3.59
C HIS A 115 0.34 18.79 4.01
N ASP A 116 -0.06 17.87 3.13
CA ASP A 116 -1.29 17.08 3.29
C ASP A 116 -1.07 15.69 3.91
N CYS A 117 0.17 15.20 3.88
CA CYS A 117 0.53 13.86 4.40
C CYS A 117 1.48 13.95 5.58
N ALA A 118 1.22 13.15 6.60
CA ALA A 118 2.05 13.05 7.81
C ALA A 118 3.23 12.08 7.66
N ALA A 119 3.13 11.12 6.74
CA ALA A 119 4.18 10.13 6.49
C ALA A 119 4.23 9.74 5.01
N ALA A 120 5.36 9.14 4.61
CA ALA A 120 5.59 8.60 3.28
C ALA A 120 5.96 7.12 3.35
N VAL A 121 5.41 6.36 2.42
CA VAL A 121 5.77 4.95 2.14
C VAL A 121 6.42 4.91 0.75
N VAL A 122 7.62 4.33 0.66
CA VAL A 122 8.42 4.29 -0.57
C VAL A 122 8.81 2.84 -0.89
#